data_71219c8799a5eb648fd2207ed855be54
#
_entry.id   71219c8799a5eb648fd2207ed855be54
#
_cell.length_a   1.000
_cell.length_b   1.000
_cell.length_c   1.000
_cell.angle_alpha   90.00
_cell.angle_beta   90.00
_cell.angle_gamma   90.00
#
_symmetry.space_group_name_H-M   'P 1'
#
loop_
_entity.id
_entity.type
_entity.pdbx_description
1 polymer ?
#
loop_
_entity_poly.entity_id
_entity_poly.type
_entity_poly.pdbx_seq_one_letter_code
_entity_poly.pdbx_strand_id
1 'polypeptide(L)'
;EALRRAVETQFVSYAKESKKITDEVIAGVKALKDAESLADAVAAQLPVSLENKQKQLEELSVRKRLNNLLGLIAGEVDILAVEKRIHGRVKQQMDKSQRNYYLNEQMKAIQKELGGEEAADGDDIANYKKKIAECGMPKEAQEKAQAELRKLRMMQPMSAEATVIRGYLDTLVELP
;
A
#
# COMPACT_ATOMS: atom_id res chain seq x y z
N GLU A 1 4.09 19.33 -40.23
CA GLU A 1 2.73 18.80 -40.16
C GLU A 1 2.70 17.43 -39.45
N ALA A 2 3.56 16.49 -39.83
CA ALA A 2 3.60 15.15 -39.17
C ALA A 2 3.87 15.23 -37.67
N LEU A 3 4.85 16.02 -37.22
CA LEU A 3 5.17 16.23 -35.79
C LEU A 3 4.01 16.87 -35.03
N ARG A 4 3.35 17.85 -35.64
CA ARG A 4 2.16 18.48 -35.00
C ARG A 4 1.09 17.44 -34.72
N ARG A 5 0.74 16.61 -35.70
CA ARG A 5 -0.24 15.52 -35.53
C ARG A 5 0.20 14.49 -34.49
N ALA A 6 1.48 14.16 -34.45
CA ALA A 6 2.01 13.23 -33.46
C ALA A 6 1.85 13.77 -32.02
N VAL A 7 2.21 15.06 -31.78
CA VAL A 7 2.03 15.71 -30.48
C VAL A 7 0.55 15.76 -30.11
N GLU A 8 -0.33 16.18 -31.03
CA GLU A 8 -1.77 16.22 -30.80
C GLU A 8 -2.32 14.84 -30.39
N THR A 9 -1.98 13.79 -31.14
CA THR A 9 -2.48 12.43 -30.87
C THR A 9 -1.97 11.91 -29.54
N GLN A 10 -0.68 12.06 -29.23
CA GLN A 10 -0.12 11.61 -27.95
C GLN A 10 -0.66 12.41 -26.77
N PHE A 11 -0.81 13.72 -26.90
CA PHE A 11 -1.43 14.53 -25.86
C PHE A 11 -2.88 14.12 -25.57
N VAL A 12 -3.68 13.89 -26.61
CA VAL A 12 -5.08 13.41 -26.43
C VAL A 12 -5.13 12.06 -25.74
N SER A 13 -4.21 11.15 -26.08
CA SER A 13 -4.10 9.85 -25.41
C SER A 13 -3.75 10.02 -23.92
N TYR A 14 -2.72 10.81 -23.62
CA TYR A 14 -2.30 11.14 -22.27
C TYR A 14 -3.43 11.79 -21.46
N ALA A 15 -4.11 12.81 -22.04
CA ALA A 15 -5.19 13.53 -21.38
C ALA A 15 -6.36 12.60 -20.95
N LYS A 16 -6.73 11.67 -21.82
CA LYS A 16 -7.76 10.66 -21.52
C LYS A 16 -7.34 9.71 -20.40
N GLU A 17 -6.06 9.36 -20.36
CA GLU A 17 -5.53 8.46 -19.34
C GLU A 17 -5.36 9.11 -17.98
N SER A 18 -4.89 10.36 -17.96
CA SER A 18 -4.62 11.11 -16.73
C SER A 18 -5.88 11.49 -15.97
N LYS A 19 -7.02 11.65 -16.67
CA LYS A 19 -8.30 12.14 -16.12
C LYS A 19 -8.22 13.51 -15.42
N LYS A 20 -7.08 14.19 -15.51
CA LYS A 20 -6.85 15.52 -14.90
C LYS A 20 -7.15 16.65 -15.88
N ILE A 21 -7.22 16.35 -17.16
CA ILE A 21 -7.42 17.31 -18.25
C ILE A 21 -8.88 17.18 -18.73
N THR A 22 -9.60 18.29 -18.78
CA THR A 22 -11.02 18.30 -19.18
C THR A 22 -11.20 18.13 -20.68
N ASP A 23 -12.35 17.64 -21.09
CA ASP A 23 -12.69 17.48 -22.52
C ASP A 23 -12.67 18.80 -23.27
N GLU A 24 -12.96 19.91 -22.59
CA GLU A 24 -12.90 21.26 -23.16
C GLU A 24 -11.46 21.64 -23.56
N VAL A 25 -10.49 21.34 -22.71
CA VAL A 25 -9.07 21.57 -23.01
C VAL A 25 -8.61 20.70 -24.18
N ILE A 26 -9.03 19.43 -24.21
CA ILE A 26 -8.74 18.52 -25.33
C ILE A 26 -9.32 19.07 -26.63
N ALA A 27 -10.56 19.56 -26.62
CA ALA A 27 -11.19 20.15 -27.78
C ALA A 27 -10.48 21.45 -28.23
N GLY A 28 -10.08 22.29 -27.27
CA GLY A 28 -9.30 23.50 -27.53
C GLY A 28 -7.98 23.21 -28.21
N VAL A 29 -7.21 22.24 -27.71
CA VAL A 29 -5.90 21.83 -28.31
C VAL A 29 -6.11 21.29 -29.73
N LYS A 30 -7.14 20.49 -29.98
CA LYS A 30 -7.46 19.96 -31.32
C LYS A 30 -7.85 21.05 -32.32
N ALA A 31 -8.46 22.13 -31.86
CA ALA A 31 -8.86 23.25 -32.72
C ALA A 31 -7.65 24.07 -33.21
N LEU A 32 -6.48 23.99 -32.56
CA LEU A 32 -5.29 24.71 -32.92
C LEU A 32 -4.65 24.14 -34.19
N LYS A 33 -4.63 24.96 -35.25
CA LYS A 33 -4.04 24.59 -36.54
C LYS A 33 -2.55 24.93 -36.62
N ASP A 34 -2.14 25.96 -35.88
CA ASP A 34 -0.79 26.42 -35.82
C ASP A 34 0.07 25.55 -34.88
N ALA A 35 1.26 25.19 -35.33
CA ALA A 35 2.16 24.29 -34.60
C ALA A 35 2.80 24.96 -33.36
N GLU A 36 2.98 26.27 -33.40
CA GLU A 36 3.55 27.04 -32.29
C GLU A 36 2.54 27.19 -31.17
N SER A 37 1.32 27.62 -31.48
CA SER A 37 0.21 27.72 -30.53
C SER A 37 -0.14 26.35 -29.91
N LEU A 38 -0.08 25.27 -30.68
CA LEU A 38 -0.27 23.92 -30.19
C LEU A 38 0.83 23.53 -29.20
N ALA A 39 2.10 23.84 -29.50
CA ALA A 39 3.21 23.53 -28.61
C ALA A 39 3.06 24.25 -27.25
N ASP A 40 2.65 25.52 -27.27
CA ASP A 40 2.44 26.30 -26.05
C ASP A 40 1.25 25.77 -25.23
N ALA A 41 0.13 25.49 -25.88
CA ALA A 41 -1.04 24.97 -25.23
C ALA A 41 -0.79 23.61 -24.57
N VAL A 42 -0.08 22.71 -25.25
CA VAL A 42 0.28 21.39 -24.72
C VAL A 42 1.27 21.53 -23.57
N ALA A 43 2.34 22.33 -23.70
CA ALA A 43 3.31 22.56 -22.63
C ALA A 43 2.68 23.11 -21.34
N ALA A 44 1.69 23.98 -21.48
CA ALA A 44 0.96 24.55 -20.34
C ALA A 44 0.20 23.48 -19.53
N GLN A 45 -0.35 22.46 -20.20
CA GLN A 45 -1.19 21.41 -19.59
C GLN A 45 -0.38 20.25 -19.00
N LEU A 46 0.88 20.08 -19.38
CA LEU A 46 1.70 19.00 -18.83
C LEU A 46 2.16 19.31 -17.40
N PRO A 47 2.13 18.35 -16.47
CA PRO A 47 2.57 18.51 -15.08
C PRO A 47 4.09 18.42 -14.93
N VAL A 48 4.83 18.89 -15.92
CA VAL A 48 6.29 18.89 -15.93
C VAL A 48 6.88 20.01 -15.08
N SER A 49 8.14 19.87 -14.68
CA SER A 49 8.85 20.85 -13.87
C SER A 49 8.92 22.23 -14.55
N LEU A 50 9.02 23.28 -13.72
CA LEU A 50 9.16 24.67 -14.22
C LEU A 50 10.36 24.82 -15.15
N GLU A 51 11.45 24.12 -14.84
CA GLU A 51 12.66 24.08 -15.66
C GLU A 51 12.39 23.56 -17.09
N ASN A 52 11.61 22.48 -17.20
CA ASN A 52 11.23 21.94 -18.50
C ASN A 52 10.29 22.87 -19.26
N LYS A 53 9.37 23.53 -18.57
CA LYS A 53 8.51 24.57 -19.18
C LYS A 53 9.35 25.74 -19.69
N GLN A 54 10.32 26.20 -18.91
CA GLN A 54 11.23 27.28 -19.29
C GLN A 54 12.07 26.91 -20.51
N LYS A 55 12.65 25.71 -20.55
CA LYS A 55 13.37 25.19 -21.73
C LYS A 55 12.51 25.16 -22.99
N GLN A 56 11.22 24.87 -22.87
CA GLN A 56 10.29 24.92 -23.99
C GLN A 56 10.07 26.32 -24.50
N LEU A 57 10.01 27.33 -23.64
CA LEU A 57 9.86 28.74 -24.01
C LEU A 57 11.12 29.31 -24.62
N GLU A 58 12.30 28.90 -24.18
CA GLU A 58 13.61 29.33 -24.67
C GLU A 58 13.97 28.75 -26.04
N GLU A 59 13.38 27.62 -26.41
CA GLU A 59 13.65 26.98 -27.70
C GLU A 59 12.87 27.70 -28.83
N LEU A 60 13.57 28.40 -29.66
CA LEU A 60 13.01 29.18 -30.79
C LEU A 60 12.54 28.29 -31.95
N SER A 61 13.09 27.10 -32.07
CA SER A 61 12.74 26.20 -33.16
C SER A 61 11.46 25.38 -32.82
N VAL A 62 10.37 25.70 -33.50
CA VAL A 62 9.09 24.98 -33.36
C VAL A 62 9.24 23.47 -33.53
N ARG A 63 10.09 23.03 -34.47
CA ARG A 63 10.38 21.60 -34.67
C ARG A 63 11.03 20.95 -33.46
N LYS A 64 11.99 21.61 -32.84
CA LYS A 64 12.63 21.09 -31.61
C LYS A 64 11.68 21.13 -30.44
N ARG A 65 10.87 22.19 -30.30
CA ARG A 65 9.81 22.26 -29.27
C ARG A 65 8.85 21.07 -29.34
N LEU A 66 8.34 20.76 -30.55
CA LEU A 66 7.44 19.61 -30.75
C LEU A 66 8.12 18.28 -30.45
N ASN A 67 9.40 18.09 -30.84
CA ASN A 67 10.13 16.87 -30.49
C ASN A 67 10.35 16.73 -28.97
N ASN A 68 10.71 17.82 -28.29
CA ASN A 68 10.87 17.83 -26.84
C ASN A 68 9.54 17.51 -26.14
N LEU A 69 8.43 18.06 -26.62
CA LEU A 69 7.09 17.75 -26.10
C LEU A 69 6.72 16.27 -26.25
N LEU A 70 7.05 15.63 -27.36
CA LEU A 70 6.85 14.20 -27.54
C LEU A 70 7.60 13.41 -26.45
N GLY A 71 8.84 13.77 -26.16
CA GLY A 71 9.62 13.16 -25.09
C GLY A 71 9.01 13.39 -23.70
N LEU A 72 8.54 14.61 -23.43
CA LEU A 72 7.89 14.94 -22.15
C LEU A 72 6.57 14.17 -21.97
N ILE A 73 5.72 14.12 -23.02
CA ILE A 73 4.46 13.37 -22.97
C ILE A 73 4.74 11.88 -22.76
N ALA A 74 5.73 11.30 -23.45
CA ALA A 74 6.09 9.89 -23.25
C ALA A 74 6.52 9.61 -21.82
N GLY A 75 7.34 10.48 -21.22
CA GLY A 75 7.72 10.37 -19.81
C GLY A 75 6.54 10.44 -18.86
N GLU A 76 5.57 11.32 -19.10
CA GLU A 76 4.35 11.43 -18.29
C GLU A 76 3.44 10.18 -18.43
N VAL A 77 3.35 9.61 -19.62
CA VAL A 77 2.62 8.33 -19.86
C VAL A 77 3.26 7.20 -19.06
N ASP A 78 4.60 7.11 -19.06
CA ASP A 78 5.31 6.08 -18.28
C ASP A 78 5.07 6.27 -16.77
N ILE A 79 5.08 7.50 -16.27
CA ILE A 79 4.75 7.80 -14.86
C ILE A 79 3.33 7.37 -14.53
N LEU A 80 2.34 7.69 -15.37
CA LEU A 80 0.96 7.25 -15.18
C LEU A 80 0.82 5.72 -15.16
N ALA A 81 1.57 5.01 -16.01
CA ALA A 81 1.56 3.54 -16.02
C ALA A 81 2.12 2.97 -14.71
N VAL A 82 3.17 3.57 -14.15
CA VAL A 82 3.73 3.19 -12.84
C VAL A 82 2.73 3.49 -11.72
N GLU A 83 2.13 4.68 -11.70
CA GLU A 83 1.10 5.05 -10.71
C GLU A 83 -0.07 4.06 -10.72
N LYS A 84 -0.62 3.75 -11.89
CA LYS A 84 -1.71 2.76 -12.02
C LYS A 84 -1.32 1.39 -11.45
N ARG A 85 -0.08 0.95 -11.72
CA ARG A 85 0.42 -0.32 -11.19
C ARG A 85 0.56 -0.32 -9.68
N ILE A 86 1.08 0.79 -9.10
CA ILE A 86 1.19 0.95 -7.65
C ILE A 86 -0.20 0.96 -7.01
N HIS A 87 -1.13 1.77 -7.53
CA HIS A 87 -2.51 1.82 -7.03
C HIS A 87 -3.20 0.45 -7.10
N GLY A 88 -3.00 -0.28 -8.19
CA GLY A 88 -3.54 -1.65 -8.32
C GLY A 88 -3.01 -2.60 -7.25
N ARG A 89 -1.70 -2.57 -6.97
CA ARG A 89 -1.08 -3.39 -5.91
C ARG A 89 -1.58 -3.01 -4.51
N VAL A 90 -1.64 -1.71 -4.21
CA VAL A 90 -2.14 -1.21 -2.93
C VAL A 90 -3.59 -1.63 -2.71
N LYS A 91 -4.45 -1.46 -3.73
CA LYS A 91 -5.86 -1.90 -3.67
C LYS A 91 -5.95 -3.41 -3.40
N GLN A 92 -5.21 -4.22 -4.15
CA GLN A 92 -5.20 -5.68 -3.96
C GLN A 92 -4.74 -6.08 -2.55
N GLN A 93 -3.74 -5.38 -2.00
CA GLN A 93 -3.26 -5.63 -0.63
C GLN A 93 -4.30 -5.24 0.41
N MET A 94 -4.98 -4.11 0.22
CA MET A 94 -6.07 -3.68 1.10
C MET A 94 -7.24 -4.66 1.07
N ASP A 95 -7.68 -5.08 -0.13
CA ASP A 95 -8.77 -6.05 -0.28
C ASP A 95 -8.43 -7.38 0.41
N LYS A 96 -7.17 -7.85 0.28
CA LYS A 96 -6.68 -9.05 0.96
C LYS A 96 -6.69 -8.89 2.48
N SER A 97 -6.24 -7.74 2.99
CA SER A 97 -6.23 -7.46 4.43
C SER A 97 -7.64 -7.39 5.01
N GLN A 98 -8.57 -6.71 4.33
CA GLN A 98 -9.97 -6.65 4.74
C GLN A 98 -10.62 -8.03 4.77
N ARG A 99 -10.36 -8.86 3.74
CA ARG A 99 -10.88 -10.23 3.70
C ARG A 99 -10.32 -11.07 4.84
N ASN A 100 -9.03 -10.97 5.13
CA ASN A 100 -8.42 -11.70 6.25
C ASN A 100 -9.01 -11.26 7.59
N TYR A 101 -9.20 -9.95 7.79
CA TYR A 101 -9.87 -9.43 8.97
C TYR A 101 -11.29 -10.01 9.13
N TYR A 102 -12.10 -9.94 8.07
CA TYR A 102 -13.46 -10.48 8.08
C TYR A 102 -13.50 -11.98 8.39
N LEU A 103 -12.60 -12.77 7.78
CA LEU A 103 -12.51 -14.21 8.05
C LEU A 103 -12.10 -14.50 9.49
N ASN A 104 -11.18 -13.71 10.06
CA ASN A 104 -10.80 -13.85 11.46
C ASN A 104 -11.96 -13.53 12.42
N GLU A 105 -12.73 -12.47 12.13
CA GLU A 105 -13.91 -12.14 12.93
C GLU A 105 -15.01 -13.19 12.81
N GLN A 106 -15.23 -13.74 11.60
CA GLN A 106 -16.14 -14.89 11.45
C GLN A 106 -15.66 -16.10 12.25
N MET A 107 -14.37 -16.40 12.21
CA MET A 107 -13.81 -17.53 12.97
C MET A 107 -14.02 -17.35 14.48
N LYS A 108 -13.79 -16.15 15.01
CA LYS A 108 -14.07 -15.82 16.41
C LYS A 108 -15.55 -15.95 16.75
N ALA A 109 -16.44 -15.47 15.88
CA ALA A 109 -17.88 -15.59 16.07
C ALA A 109 -18.34 -17.06 16.10
N ILE A 110 -17.85 -17.88 15.18
CA ILE A 110 -18.13 -19.32 15.12
C ILE A 110 -17.60 -20.03 16.37
N GLN A 111 -16.39 -19.71 16.82
CA GLN A 111 -15.82 -20.27 18.04
C GLN A 111 -16.68 -19.93 19.26
N LYS A 112 -17.21 -18.71 19.33
CA LYS A 112 -18.11 -18.29 20.40
C LYS A 112 -19.46 -19.04 20.36
N GLU A 113 -20.04 -19.24 19.16
CA GLU A 113 -21.29 -20.00 18.99
C GLU A 113 -21.14 -21.50 19.28
N LEU A 114 -19.97 -22.09 19.01
CA LEU A 114 -19.68 -23.51 19.29
C LEU A 114 -19.43 -23.81 20.78
N GLY A 115 -19.69 -22.86 21.67
CA GLY A 115 -19.54 -23.05 23.12
C GLY A 115 -18.11 -22.85 23.60
N GLY A 116 -17.26 -22.23 22.81
CA GLY A 116 -15.94 -21.71 23.21
C GLY A 116 -16.08 -20.43 24.02
N GLU A 117 -17.05 -20.34 24.92
CA GLU A 117 -17.12 -19.27 25.90
C GLU A 117 -15.90 -19.37 26.83
N GLU A 118 -15.16 -18.31 26.89
CA GLU A 118 -14.16 -17.96 27.91
C GLU A 118 -12.78 -18.63 27.86
N ALA A 119 -12.45 -19.54 26.97
CA ALA A 119 -11.33 -20.43 27.29
C ALA A 119 -10.12 -20.33 26.35
N ALA A 120 -9.84 -19.30 25.60
CA ALA A 120 -8.64 -19.45 24.79
C ALA A 120 -7.46 -18.55 25.19
N ASP A 121 -7.64 -17.43 25.86
CA ASP A 121 -6.48 -16.56 26.10
C ASP A 121 -6.41 -15.88 27.48
N GLY A 122 -7.56 -15.52 28.07
CA GLY A 122 -7.57 -14.90 29.39
C GLY A 122 -7.43 -15.92 30.51
N ASP A 123 -8.02 -17.10 30.31
CA ASP A 123 -8.06 -18.14 31.33
C ASP A 123 -6.76 -18.97 31.37
N ASP A 124 -6.14 -19.23 30.21
CA ASP A 124 -4.81 -19.87 30.13
C ASP A 124 -3.75 -19.03 30.87
N ILE A 125 -3.72 -17.73 30.65
CA ILE A 125 -2.75 -16.82 31.29
C ILE A 125 -3.03 -16.74 32.80
N ALA A 126 -4.30 -16.69 33.22
CA ALA A 126 -4.69 -16.69 34.62
C ALA A 126 -4.34 -18.02 35.30
N ASN A 127 -4.60 -19.16 34.63
CA ASN A 127 -4.25 -20.50 35.08
C ASN A 127 -2.73 -20.67 35.22
N TYR A 128 -1.93 -20.26 34.24
CA TYR A 128 -0.47 -20.28 34.36
C TYR A 128 0.05 -19.41 35.52
N LYS A 129 -0.52 -18.23 35.69
CA LYS A 129 -0.15 -17.35 36.80
C LYS A 129 -0.43 -17.98 38.16
N LYS A 130 -1.55 -18.71 38.30
CA LYS A 130 -1.92 -19.43 39.51
C LYS A 130 -1.01 -20.62 39.74
N LYS A 131 -0.80 -21.46 38.73
CA LYS A 131 0.08 -22.64 38.78
C LYS A 131 1.54 -22.22 39.12
N ILE A 132 2.08 -21.14 38.52
CA ILE A 132 3.42 -20.64 38.84
C ILE A 132 3.54 -20.16 40.29
N ALA A 133 2.45 -19.66 40.88
CA ALA A 133 2.45 -19.24 42.27
C ALA A 133 2.36 -20.45 43.26
N GLU A 134 1.70 -21.54 42.86
CA GLU A 134 1.40 -22.70 43.70
C GLU A 134 2.47 -23.81 43.61
N CYS A 135 3.22 -23.91 42.52
CA CYS A 135 4.16 -25.03 42.31
C CYS A 135 5.47 -24.93 43.11
N GLY A 136 5.70 -23.88 43.90
CA GLY A 136 6.84 -23.82 44.83
C GLY A 136 8.24 -23.76 44.19
N MET A 137 8.35 -23.38 42.92
CA MET A 137 9.61 -23.32 42.17
C MET A 137 10.61 -22.30 42.77
N PRO A 138 11.93 -22.48 42.53
CA PRO A 138 12.95 -21.52 42.94
C PRO A 138 12.70 -20.11 42.36
N LYS A 139 13.10 -19.06 43.09
CA LYS A 139 12.87 -17.67 42.68
C LYS A 139 13.37 -17.35 41.26
N GLU A 140 14.52 -17.88 40.86
CA GLU A 140 15.07 -17.68 39.51
C GLU A 140 14.17 -18.29 38.41
N ALA A 141 13.63 -19.47 38.66
CA ALA A 141 12.67 -20.13 37.74
C ALA A 141 11.35 -19.39 37.67
N GLN A 142 10.85 -18.90 38.81
CA GLN A 142 9.63 -18.12 38.90
C GLN A 142 9.73 -16.79 38.13
N GLU A 143 10.85 -16.09 38.23
CA GLU A 143 11.10 -14.85 37.49
C GLU A 143 11.12 -15.10 35.97
N LYS A 144 11.79 -16.19 35.52
CA LYS A 144 11.79 -16.59 34.09
C LYS A 144 10.39 -16.98 33.61
N ALA A 145 9.65 -17.80 34.36
CA ALA A 145 8.29 -18.18 34.02
C ALA A 145 7.36 -16.96 33.89
N GLN A 146 7.47 -15.99 34.80
CA GLN A 146 6.70 -14.75 34.73
C GLN A 146 7.12 -13.87 33.54
N ALA A 147 8.39 -13.87 33.15
CA ALA A 147 8.86 -13.16 31.95
C ALA A 147 8.28 -13.76 30.66
N GLU A 148 8.30 -15.10 30.56
CA GLU A 148 7.73 -15.81 29.40
C GLU A 148 6.20 -15.68 29.36
N LEU A 149 5.52 -15.69 30.50
CA LEU A 149 4.08 -15.44 30.57
C LEU A 149 3.70 -14.02 30.09
N ARG A 150 4.56 -13.02 30.38
CA ARG A 150 4.37 -11.66 29.84
C ARG A 150 4.54 -11.59 28.33
N LYS A 151 5.49 -12.35 27.77
CA LYS A 151 5.67 -12.44 26.32
C LYS A 151 4.46 -13.12 25.67
N LEU A 152 4.00 -14.23 26.23
CA LEU A 152 2.81 -14.96 25.75
C LEU A 152 1.59 -14.04 25.66
N ARG A 153 1.38 -13.18 26.64
CA ARG A 153 0.28 -12.18 26.66
C ARG A 153 0.33 -11.18 25.50
N MET A 154 1.53 -10.89 24.94
CA MET A 154 1.72 -9.94 23.87
C MET A 154 1.71 -10.60 22.48
N MET A 155 1.74 -11.92 22.41
CA MET A 155 1.79 -12.67 21.17
C MET A 155 0.41 -13.06 20.67
N GLN A 156 0.33 -13.35 19.37
CA GLN A 156 -0.89 -13.93 18.82
C GLN A 156 -1.09 -15.37 19.35
N PRO A 157 -2.27 -15.71 19.87
CA PRO A 157 -2.54 -17.01 20.55
C PRO A 157 -2.23 -18.24 19.70
N MET A 158 -2.41 -18.14 18.39
CA MET A 158 -2.23 -19.23 17.42
C MET A 158 -0.85 -19.22 16.73
N SER A 159 0.11 -18.44 17.21
CA SER A 159 1.45 -18.45 16.64
C SER A 159 2.24 -19.68 17.06
N ALA A 160 3.16 -20.16 16.20
CA ALA A 160 4.06 -21.25 16.52
C ALA A 160 4.91 -20.94 17.77
N GLU A 161 5.30 -19.67 17.93
CA GLU A 161 6.06 -19.18 19.07
C GLU A 161 5.25 -19.25 20.37
N ALA A 162 3.95 -18.90 20.34
CA ALA A 162 3.08 -19.03 21.50
C ALA A 162 2.93 -20.49 21.93
N THR A 163 2.87 -21.43 20.98
CA THR A 163 2.82 -22.87 21.28
C THR A 163 4.11 -23.35 21.96
N VAL A 164 5.25 -22.88 21.51
CA VAL A 164 6.56 -23.22 22.15
C VAL A 164 6.62 -22.67 23.57
N ILE A 165 6.20 -21.42 23.79
CA ILE A 165 6.19 -20.82 25.14
C ILE A 165 5.21 -21.54 26.07
N ARG A 166 4.01 -21.96 25.58
CA ARG A 166 3.08 -22.77 26.37
C ARG A 166 3.74 -24.09 26.79
N GLY A 167 4.35 -24.83 25.85
CA GLY A 167 5.05 -26.06 26.14
C GLY A 167 6.20 -25.88 27.15
N TYR A 168 6.91 -24.77 27.08
CA TYR A 168 7.95 -24.44 28.07
C TYR A 168 7.38 -24.14 29.45
N LEU A 169 6.28 -23.38 29.53
CA LEU A 169 5.60 -23.09 30.80
C LEU A 169 4.99 -24.35 31.42
N ASP A 170 4.38 -25.24 30.61
CA ASP A 170 3.86 -26.53 31.06
C ASP A 170 4.97 -27.38 31.69
N THR A 171 6.10 -27.50 30.99
CA THR A 171 7.26 -28.24 31.53
C THR A 171 7.76 -27.66 32.85
N LEU A 172 7.86 -26.32 32.96
CA LEU A 172 8.34 -25.66 34.18
C LEU A 172 7.40 -25.88 35.39
N VAL A 173 6.09 -25.92 35.12
CA VAL A 173 5.06 -26.08 36.16
C VAL A 173 4.93 -27.56 36.61
N GLU A 174 5.23 -28.51 35.71
CA GLU A 174 5.17 -29.96 35.98
C GLU A 174 6.43 -30.52 36.64
N LEU A 175 7.55 -29.79 36.58
CA LEU A 175 8.78 -30.23 37.28
C LEU A 175 8.62 -30.10 38.78
N PRO A 176 8.97 -31.17 39.56
CA PRO A 176 8.86 -31.20 41.01
C PRO A 176 9.85 -30.28 41.70
#